data_9c5a8b1455403196f44bcde243936fed
#
_entry.id   9c5a8b1455403196f44bcde243936fed
#
_cell.length_a   1.000
_cell.length_b   1.000
_cell.length_c   1.000
_cell.angle_alpha   90.00
_cell.angle_beta   90.00
_cell.angle_gamma   90.00
#
_symmetry.space_group_name_H-M   'P 1'
#
loop_
_entity.id
_entity.type
_entity.pdbx_description
1 polymer ?
#
loop_
_entity_poly.entity_id
_entity_poly.type
_entity_poly.pdbx_seq_one_letter_code
_entity_poly.pdbx_strand_id
1 'polypeptide(L)'
;MAVHRLTKAQARRIAVRAQLLEARRPTDLLEVVSHLTFLQLDPTAAIAPSADLVAWTRLGNAYRPAQLTQALERDRTLYEVRAIIRPTADLRLHLAQMAAWPFANEEKRRWPPPGPSAQRWLETNDSFRRDVLDLLRSSGPLMSRDIPDTSAVPWQSSGWTGNRNVTQMLEFLNARGEVAVAGRVGRQRLWDVAERVYPSVDVVPLAEARRVLAVRRLRALGIARPEVIGVAGERHIEEVEGEPAEVEGTSGSWVVDPTALVREFEGRTALLSPFDRLVHDRVRAQELFDFEYQLEMYKPADKRRWGYFALPILHDDRLVGKVDAIADRKASRLRVHAIHEDVRFTRAMTKSVHAELEDLASWLGLDVVERASG
;
A
#
# COMPACT_ATOMS: atom_id res chain seq x y z
N MET A 1 23.19 -23.64 -4.52
CA MET A 1 21.83 -23.68 -5.15
C MET A 1 21.97 -23.30 -6.61
N ALA A 2 21.22 -23.92 -7.52
CA ALA A 2 21.25 -23.54 -8.92
C ALA A 2 20.62 -22.14 -9.10
N VAL A 3 21.19 -21.33 -10.00
CA VAL A 3 20.65 -20.01 -10.34
C VAL A 3 19.61 -20.16 -11.45
N HIS A 4 18.40 -19.66 -11.21
CA HIS A 4 17.33 -19.67 -12.21
C HIS A 4 17.58 -18.61 -13.28
N ARG A 5 17.68 -19.00 -14.53
CA ARG A 5 17.78 -18.07 -15.67
C ARG A 5 16.41 -17.85 -16.24
N LEU A 6 15.87 -16.65 -16.06
CA LEU A 6 14.52 -16.29 -16.46
C LEU A 6 14.56 -15.26 -17.59
N THR A 7 13.73 -15.47 -18.60
CA THR A 7 13.43 -14.40 -19.54
C THR A 7 12.66 -13.28 -18.82
N LYS A 8 12.72 -12.06 -19.37
CA LYS A 8 11.95 -10.94 -18.82
C LYS A 8 10.43 -11.24 -18.80
N ALA A 9 9.91 -11.97 -19.80
CA ALA A 9 8.51 -12.40 -19.85
C ALA A 9 8.16 -13.36 -18.69
N GLN A 10 9.02 -14.34 -18.40
CA GLN A 10 8.81 -15.25 -17.26
C GLN A 10 8.80 -14.47 -15.93
N ALA A 11 9.76 -13.56 -15.73
CA ALA A 11 9.84 -12.74 -14.53
C ALA A 11 8.59 -11.86 -14.35
N ARG A 12 8.06 -11.25 -15.43
CA ARG A 12 6.80 -10.49 -15.40
C ARG A 12 5.61 -11.35 -15.02
N ARG A 13 5.45 -12.54 -15.63
CA ARG A 13 4.37 -13.47 -15.29
C ARG A 13 4.40 -13.90 -13.85
N ILE A 14 5.59 -14.20 -13.32
CA ILE A 14 5.79 -14.48 -11.91
C ILE A 14 5.31 -13.30 -11.05
N ALA A 15 5.73 -12.08 -11.38
CA ALA A 15 5.36 -10.88 -10.63
C ALA A 15 3.85 -10.58 -10.70
N VAL A 16 3.22 -10.69 -11.85
CA VAL A 16 1.77 -10.45 -12.05
C VAL A 16 0.94 -11.47 -11.28
N ARG A 17 1.30 -12.75 -11.37
CA ARG A 17 0.65 -13.84 -10.64
C ARG A 17 0.76 -13.64 -9.14
N ALA A 18 1.96 -13.38 -8.63
CA ALA A 18 2.22 -13.14 -7.22
C ALA A 18 1.43 -11.95 -6.67
N GLN A 19 1.02 -11.03 -7.54
CA GLN A 19 0.16 -9.91 -7.17
C GLN A 19 -1.33 -10.17 -7.37
N LEU A 20 -1.75 -11.43 -7.62
CA LEU A 20 -3.16 -11.83 -7.81
C LEU A 20 -3.83 -11.07 -8.97
N LEU A 21 -3.11 -10.85 -10.07
CA LEU A 21 -3.57 -10.07 -11.22
C LEU A 21 -3.84 -10.93 -12.48
N GLU A 22 -3.86 -12.26 -12.33
CA GLU A 22 -4.27 -13.20 -13.40
C GLU A 22 -5.78 -13.15 -13.67
N ALA A 23 -6.22 -13.83 -14.71
CA ALA A 23 -7.63 -13.89 -15.13
C ALA A 23 -8.54 -14.44 -14.03
N ARG A 24 -8.10 -15.50 -13.31
CA ARG A 24 -8.81 -16.03 -12.15
C ARG A 24 -8.61 -15.09 -10.96
N ARG A 25 -9.67 -14.38 -10.60
CA ARG A 25 -9.69 -13.47 -9.47
C ARG A 25 -9.91 -14.22 -8.14
N PRO A 26 -9.28 -13.80 -7.03
CA PRO A 26 -9.70 -14.22 -5.69
C PRO A 26 -11.12 -13.73 -5.39
N THR A 27 -11.76 -14.30 -4.38
CA THR A 27 -13.15 -13.99 -4.00
C THR A 27 -13.29 -13.42 -2.60
N ASP A 28 -12.21 -13.46 -1.80
CA ASP A 28 -12.22 -13.04 -0.40
C ASP A 28 -11.22 -11.90 -0.14
N LEU A 29 -11.68 -10.86 0.56
CA LEU A 29 -10.86 -9.68 0.87
C LEU A 29 -9.72 -10.01 1.83
N LEU A 30 -9.97 -10.84 2.85
CA LEU A 30 -8.95 -11.19 3.84
C LEU A 30 -7.86 -12.06 3.19
N GLU A 31 -8.22 -12.94 2.26
CA GLU A 31 -7.28 -13.69 1.44
C GLU A 31 -6.38 -12.76 0.64
N VAL A 32 -6.96 -11.76 -0.05
CA VAL A 32 -6.19 -10.76 -0.82
C VAL A 32 -5.22 -10.00 0.08
N VAL A 33 -5.68 -9.45 1.21
CA VAL A 33 -4.83 -8.66 2.10
C VAL A 33 -3.74 -9.52 2.75
N SER A 34 -4.07 -10.76 3.13
CA SER A 34 -3.11 -11.70 3.72
C SER A 34 -2.01 -12.10 2.73
N HIS A 35 -2.38 -12.34 1.47
CA HIS A 35 -1.43 -12.67 0.41
C HIS A 35 -0.54 -11.48 0.05
N LEU A 36 -1.12 -10.30 -0.14
CA LEU A 36 -0.37 -9.06 -0.45
C LEU A 36 0.43 -8.54 0.75
N THR A 37 0.19 -9.08 1.95
CA THR A 37 0.74 -8.69 3.26
C THR A 37 0.26 -7.35 3.80
N PHE A 38 -0.23 -6.46 2.96
CA PHE A 38 -0.85 -5.19 3.37
C PHE A 38 -1.56 -4.48 2.20
N LEU A 39 -2.41 -3.50 2.56
CA LEU A 39 -2.88 -2.44 1.67
C LEU A 39 -2.41 -1.08 2.20
N GLN A 40 -1.98 -0.20 1.30
CA GLN A 40 -1.61 1.16 1.69
C GLN A 40 -2.84 2.09 1.63
N LEU A 41 -3.06 2.81 2.72
CA LEU A 41 -4.02 3.89 2.77
C LEU A 41 -3.36 5.19 2.27
N ASP A 42 -3.98 5.79 1.28
CA ASP A 42 -3.64 7.14 0.85
C ASP A 42 -4.93 7.97 0.80
N PRO A 43 -4.95 9.19 1.36
CA PRO A 43 -6.14 10.03 1.41
C PRO A 43 -6.54 10.58 0.04
N THR A 44 -5.67 10.48 -0.96
CA THR A 44 -5.94 10.94 -2.33
C THR A 44 -6.94 10.01 -2.98
N ALA A 45 -8.12 10.51 -3.24
CA ALA A 45 -9.22 9.77 -3.81
C ALA A 45 -9.74 10.44 -5.09
N ALA A 46 -8.84 10.70 -6.03
CA ALA A 46 -9.24 11.27 -7.33
C ALA A 46 -10.26 10.37 -8.04
N ILE A 47 -10.14 9.06 -7.87
CA ILE A 47 -11.08 8.05 -8.35
C ILE A 47 -11.71 7.35 -7.14
N ALA A 48 -10.90 6.66 -6.34
CA ALA A 48 -11.28 6.05 -5.08
C ALA A 48 -10.04 5.95 -4.16
N PRO A 49 -10.20 5.69 -2.84
CA PRO A 49 -9.09 5.43 -1.95
C PRO A 49 -8.20 4.31 -2.47
N SER A 50 -6.87 4.42 -2.28
CA SER A 50 -5.91 3.47 -2.84
C SER A 50 -6.15 2.03 -2.42
N ALA A 51 -6.48 1.78 -1.14
CA ALA A 51 -6.78 0.46 -0.64
C ALA A 51 -8.00 -0.17 -1.32
N ASP A 52 -9.05 0.62 -1.54
CA ASP A 52 -10.26 0.17 -2.24
C ASP A 52 -9.98 -0.15 -3.71
N LEU A 53 -9.17 0.68 -4.40
CA LEU A 53 -8.76 0.41 -5.79
C LEU A 53 -7.95 -0.89 -5.89
N VAL A 54 -7.01 -1.13 -4.97
CA VAL A 54 -6.21 -2.36 -4.95
C VAL A 54 -7.10 -3.58 -4.69
N ALA A 55 -8.05 -3.49 -3.76
CA ALA A 55 -9.02 -4.56 -3.48
C ALA A 55 -9.94 -4.81 -4.69
N TRP A 56 -10.52 -3.74 -5.28
CA TRP A 56 -11.36 -3.85 -6.47
C TRP A 56 -10.61 -4.48 -7.65
N THR A 57 -9.39 -4.06 -7.90
CA THR A 57 -8.59 -4.62 -9.00
C THR A 57 -8.47 -6.15 -8.90
N ARG A 58 -8.41 -6.71 -7.69
CA ARG A 58 -8.32 -8.17 -7.46
C ARG A 58 -9.68 -8.84 -7.45
N LEU A 59 -10.65 -8.27 -6.73
CA LEU A 59 -11.95 -8.90 -6.47
C LEU A 59 -13.02 -8.56 -7.52
N GLY A 60 -12.79 -7.53 -8.35
CA GLY A 60 -13.76 -7.04 -9.31
C GLY A 60 -14.97 -6.37 -8.66
N ASN A 61 -16.08 -6.33 -9.41
CA ASN A 61 -17.32 -5.67 -8.99
C ASN A 61 -18.09 -6.41 -7.87
N ALA A 62 -17.59 -7.56 -7.40
CA ALA A 62 -18.09 -8.19 -6.17
C ALA A 62 -17.60 -7.48 -4.89
N TYR A 63 -16.48 -6.75 -4.97
CA TYR A 63 -15.97 -5.97 -3.85
C TYR A 63 -16.81 -4.71 -3.60
N ARG A 64 -17.02 -4.41 -2.31
CA ARG A 64 -17.64 -3.16 -1.84
C ARG A 64 -16.78 -2.55 -0.73
N PRO A 65 -16.55 -1.23 -0.70
CA PRO A 65 -15.76 -0.56 0.34
C PRO A 65 -16.25 -0.83 1.77
N ALA A 66 -17.55 -1.11 1.93
CA ALA A 66 -18.13 -1.51 3.22
C ALA A 66 -17.49 -2.80 3.79
N GLN A 67 -17.01 -3.73 2.94
CA GLN A 67 -16.33 -4.94 3.39
C GLN A 67 -15.01 -4.61 4.09
N LEU A 68 -14.24 -3.66 3.55
CA LEU A 68 -12.99 -3.20 4.18
C LEU A 68 -13.27 -2.48 5.50
N THR A 69 -14.29 -1.61 5.53
CA THR A 69 -14.74 -0.95 6.76
C THR A 69 -15.18 -1.97 7.81
N GLN A 70 -15.97 -2.96 7.43
CA GLN A 70 -16.42 -4.03 8.34
C GLN A 70 -15.23 -4.81 8.90
N ALA A 71 -14.29 -5.24 8.05
CA ALA A 71 -13.10 -5.98 8.46
C ALA A 71 -12.21 -5.18 9.44
N LEU A 72 -12.11 -3.85 9.26
CA LEU A 72 -11.33 -2.97 10.12
C LEU A 72 -12.03 -2.61 11.43
N GLU A 73 -13.34 -2.32 11.39
CA GLU A 73 -14.04 -1.65 12.51
C GLU A 73 -14.92 -2.59 13.34
N ARG A 74 -15.47 -3.65 12.74
CA ARG A 74 -16.38 -4.61 13.41
C ARG A 74 -15.73 -5.94 13.65
N ASP A 75 -15.32 -6.63 12.57
CA ASP A 75 -14.82 -8.01 12.64
C ASP A 75 -13.39 -8.06 13.18
N ARG A 76 -12.66 -6.94 13.09
CA ARG A 76 -11.26 -6.82 13.54
C ARG A 76 -10.32 -7.86 12.93
N THR A 77 -10.68 -8.37 11.74
CA THR A 77 -9.82 -9.27 10.96
C THR A 77 -8.66 -8.54 10.30
N LEU A 78 -8.81 -7.23 10.13
CA LEU A 78 -7.78 -6.29 9.67
C LEU A 78 -7.55 -5.20 10.72
N TYR A 79 -6.32 -4.64 10.75
CA TYR A 79 -5.98 -3.49 11.57
C TYR A 79 -5.18 -2.46 10.78
N GLU A 80 -5.20 -1.22 11.25
CA GLU A 80 -4.45 -0.12 10.64
C GLU A 80 -3.32 0.34 11.54
N VAL A 81 -2.12 0.46 10.96
CA VAL A 81 -0.95 1.09 11.59
C VAL A 81 -0.20 1.93 10.56
N ARG A 82 0.08 3.20 10.89
CA ARG A 82 0.85 4.12 10.02
C ARG A 82 0.32 4.18 8.57
N ALA A 83 -0.99 4.29 8.41
CA ALA A 83 -1.66 4.26 7.11
C ALA A 83 -1.43 2.98 6.27
N ILE A 84 -1.15 1.87 6.92
CA ILE A 84 -1.03 0.54 6.33
C ILE A 84 -2.08 -0.36 6.98
N ILE A 85 -2.88 -1.03 6.16
CA ILE A 85 -3.84 -2.06 6.60
C ILE A 85 -3.15 -3.42 6.52
N ARG A 86 -3.25 -4.22 7.59
CA ARG A 86 -2.66 -5.54 7.70
C ARG A 86 -3.65 -6.56 8.28
N PRO A 87 -3.47 -7.86 8.01
CA PRO A 87 -4.24 -8.90 8.70
C PRO A 87 -3.97 -8.87 10.22
N THR A 88 -5.01 -8.95 11.03
CA THR A 88 -4.86 -9.00 12.49
C THR A 88 -4.12 -10.27 12.94
N ALA A 89 -4.23 -11.37 12.20
CA ALA A 89 -3.43 -12.57 12.43
C ALA A 89 -1.91 -12.33 12.37
N ASP A 90 -1.46 -11.29 11.67
CA ASP A 90 -0.05 -10.91 11.56
C ASP A 90 0.41 -9.94 12.66
N LEU A 91 -0.50 -9.47 13.51
CA LEU A 91 -0.16 -8.52 14.59
C LEU A 91 0.98 -9.06 15.46
N ARG A 92 0.96 -10.34 15.81
CA ARG A 92 2.01 -11.03 16.57
C ARG A 92 3.42 -10.88 15.96
N LEU A 93 3.53 -10.72 14.63
CA LEU A 93 4.79 -10.53 13.90
C LEU A 93 5.25 -9.06 13.92
N HIS A 94 4.34 -8.11 14.22
CA HIS A 94 4.65 -6.69 14.19
C HIS A 94 4.87 -6.08 15.58
N LEU A 95 4.34 -6.68 16.65
CA LEU A 95 4.40 -6.12 18.01
C LEU A 95 5.84 -5.90 18.50
N ALA A 96 6.75 -6.85 18.28
CA ALA A 96 8.16 -6.70 18.66
C ALA A 96 8.85 -5.54 17.91
N GLN A 97 8.46 -5.32 16.65
CA GLN A 97 8.93 -4.19 15.86
C GLN A 97 8.34 -2.87 16.35
N MET A 98 7.06 -2.83 16.69
CA MET A 98 6.41 -1.65 17.27
C MET A 98 7.07 -1.26 18.60
N ALA A 99 7.29 -2.21 19.50
CA ALA A 99 7.94 -1.97 20.79
C ALA A 99 9.38 -1.44 20.66
N ALA A 100 10.09 -1.83 19.60
CA ALA A 100 11.46 -1.37 19.33
C ALA A 100 11.52 -0.02 18.58
N TRP A 101 10.40 0.61 18.25
CA TRP A 101 10.35 1.88 17.53
C TRP A 101 10.61 3.08 18.49
N PRO A 102 11.34 4.15 18.09
CA PRO A 102 12.09 4.33 16.85
C PRO A 102 13.39 3.53 16.86
N PHE A 103 13.70 2.89 15.73
CA PHE A 103 14.89 2.03 15.65
C PHE A 103 16.18 2.86 15.67
N ALA A 104 17.10 2.53 16.56
CA ALA A 104 18.37 3.25 16.76
C ALA A 104 19.32 3.22 15.55
N ASN A 105 19.12 2.31 14.58
CA ASN A 105 20.07 2.04 13.50
C ASN A 105 19.49 2.25 12.09
N GLU A 106 18.45 3.08 11.92
CA GLU A 106 17.89 3.35 10.58
C GLU A 106 18.57 4.52 9.85
N GLU A 107 19.84 4.77 10.11
CA GLU A 107 20.61 5.92 9.60
C GLU A 107 20.81 5.97 8.08
N LYS A 108 20.40 4.95 7.32
CA LYS A 108 20.72 4.86 5.87
C LYS A 108 19.49 4.81 4.94
N ARG A 109 18.30 5.21 5.36
CA ARG A 109 17.10 5.08 4.52
C ARG A 109 16.63 6.37 3.86
N ARG A 110 16.25 6.24 2.59
CA ARG A 110 15.83 7.29 1.64
C ARG A 110 14.49 7.97 1.97
N TRP A 111 13.72 7.46 2.93
CA TRP A 111 12.55 8.10 3.51
C TRP A 111 12.93 8.50 4.93
N PRO A 112 12.71 9.76 5.36
CA PRO A 112 13.14 10.15 6.70
C PRO A 112 12.46 9.23 7.71
N PRO A 113 13.20 8.31 8.35
CA PRO A 113 12.69 7.67 9.54
C PRO A 113 12.43 8.80 10.54
N PRO A 114 11.54 8.59 11.49
CA PRO A 114 11.55 9.41 12.67
C PRO A 114 12.91 9.16 13.33
N GLY A 115 13.88 9.99 12.94
CA GLY A 115 15.25 9.89 13.40
C GLY A 115 15.38 10.29 14.87
N PRO A 116 16.58 10.57 15.34
CA PRO A 116 16.85 11.06 16.71
C PRO A 116 15.94 12.20 17.16
N SER A 117 15.38 12.96 16.19
CA SER A 117 14.41 14.04 16.45
C SER A 117 13.07 13.55 16.99
N ALA A 118 12.51 12.43 16.49
CA ALA A 118 11.23 11.90 16.96
C ALA A 118 11.37 11.28 18.35
N GLN A 119 12.43 10.52 18.58
CA GLN A 119 12.71 9.96 19.90
C GLN A 119 12.88 11.09 20.94
N ARG A 120 13.72 12.08 20.63
CA ARG A 120 13.95 13.23 21.51
C ARG A 120 12.67 14.02 21.77
N TRP A 121 11.84 14.21 20.74
CA TRP A 121 10.57 14.91 20.89
C TRP A 121 9.61 14.14 21.80
N LEU A 122 9.51 12.81 21.66
CA LEU A 122 8.71 11.96 22.55
C LEU A 122 9.21 12.01 23.98
N GLU A 123 10.52 11.92 24.21
CA GLU A 123 11.14 12.00 25.53
C GLU A 123 10.87 13.37 26.17
N THR A 124 11.01 14.46 25.41
CA THR A 124 10.73 15.81 25.89
C THR A 124 9.25 16.03 26.21
N ASN A 125 8.35 15.36 25.49
CA ASN A 125 6.90 15.45 25.66
C ASN A 125 6.30 14.20 26.37
N ASP A 126 7.06 13.51 27.25
CA ASP A 126 6.56 12.30 27.92
C ASP A 126 5.35 12.56 28.83
N SER A 127 5.26 13.75 29.42
CA SER A 127 4.05 14.17 30.14
C SER A 127 2.84 14.20 29.21
N PHE A 128 2.97 14.87 28.07
CA PHE A 128 1.90 14.91 27.06
C PHE A 128 1.51 13.50 26.54
N ARG A 129 2.51 12.63 26.34
CA ARG A 129 2.24 11.22 25.98
C ARG A 129 1.37 10.52 27.05
N ARG A 130 1.69 10.70 28.33
CA ARG A 130 0.90 10.12 29.44
C ARG A 130 -0.50 10.70 29.48
N ASP A 131 -0.64 12.04 29.37
CA ASP A 131 -1.95 12.70 29.34
C ASP A 131 -2.85 12.14 28.23
N VAL A 132 -2.31 11.93 27.01
CA VAL A 132 -3.04 11.33 25.89
C VAL A 132 -3.48 9.90 26.22
N LEU A 133 -2.59 9.06 26.75
CA LEU A 133 -2.91 7.68 27.09
C LEU A 133 -3.95 7.58 28.21
N ASP A 134 -3.84 8.40 29.24
CA ASP A 134 -4.77 8.40 30.37
C ASP A 134 -6.15 8.92 29.97
N LEU A 135 -6.20 9.92 29.09
CA LEU A 135 -7.46 10.39 28.50
C LEU A 135 -8.12 9.31 27.64
N LEU A 136 -7.36 8.61 26.80
CA LEU A 136 -7.90 7.50 25.99
C LEU A 136 -8.38 6.33 26.86
N ARG A 137 -7.66 5.99 27.95
CA ARG A 137 -8.11 4.95 28.89
C ARG A 137 -9.41 5.30 29.58
N SER A 138 -9.57 6.57 30.00
CA SER A 138 -10.75 7.03 30.73
C SER A 138 -11.97 7.31 29.84
N SER A 139 -11.76 7.80 28.61
CA SER A 139 -12.81 8.41 27.81
C SER A 139 -12.81 8.00 26.32
N GLY A 140 -11.80 7.20 25.86
CA GLY A 140 -11.72 6.78 24.46
C GLY A 140 -12.83 5.82 24.04
N PRO A 141 -13.01 5.63 22.71
CA PRO A 141 -12.18 6.18 21.62
C PRO A 141 -12.48 7.65 21.28
N LEU A 142 -11.44 8.42 20.94
CA LEU A 142 -11.52 9.86 20.66
C LEU A 142 -10.94 10.22 19.29
N MET A 143 -11.43 11.31 18.69
CA MET A 143 -10.78 11.93 17.55
C MET A 143 -9.62 12.82 18.02
N SER A 144 -8.61 13.01 17.16
CA SER A 144 -7.45 13.85 17.50
C SER A 144 -7.82 15.29 17.91
N ARG A 145 -8.92 15.83 17.40
CA ARG A 145 -9.42 17.17 17.75
C ARG A 145 -10.03 17.28 19.15
N ASP A 146 -10.43 16.15 19.72
CA ASP A 146 -11.08 16.08 21.04
C ASP A 146 -10.04 15.84 22.16
N ILE A 147 -8.77 15.72 21.80
CA ILE A 147 -7.64 15.54 22.73
C ILE A 147 -6.93 16.89 22.92
N PRO A 148 -6.81 17.38 24.15
CA PRO A 148 -6.08 18.61 24.45
C PRO A 148 -4.59 18.51 24.06
N ASP A 149 -4.04 19.59 23.53
CA ASP A 149 -2.60 19.72 23.29
C ASP A 149 -1.91 20.27 24.54
N THR A 150 -1.25 19.40 25.29
CA THR A 150 -0.45 19.74 26.49
C THR A 150 1.05 19.63 26.21
N SER A 151 1.46 19.69 24.93
CA SER A 151 2.87 19.53 24.55
C SER A 151 3.76 20.64 25.11
N ALA A 152 4.88 20.27 25.74
CA ALA A 152 5.89 21.20 26.24
C ALA A 152 6.72 21.81 25.09
N VAL A 153 6.95 21.04 24.02
CA VAL A 153 7.71 21.47 22.84
C VAL A 153 6.93 21.10 21.58
N PRO A 154 6.66 22.07 20.69
CA PRO A 154 5.92 21.81 19.46
C PRO A 154 6.72 20.92 18.50
N TRP A 155 6.00 20.07 17.73
CA TRP A 155 6.57 19.32 16.63
C TRP A 155 6.83 20.22 15.43
N GLN A 156 8.07 20.25 14.97
CA GLN A 156 8.42 20.95 13.72
C GLN A 156 8.12 20.04 12.54
N SER A 157 7.00 20.31 11.88
CA SER A 157 6.55 19.53 10.72
C SER A 157 7.33 19.88 9.47
N SER A 158 7.69 18.85 8.69
CA SER A 158 8.17 19.00 7.30
C SER A 158 7.05 19.29 6.29
N GLY A 159 5.84 19.70 6.75
CA GLY A 159 4.69 20.08 5.92
C GLY A 159 3.48 19.13 5.96
N TRP A 160 3.65 17.86 6.37
CA TRP A 160 2.56 16.88 6.34
C TRP A 160 1.61 16.93 7.54
N THR A 161 2.10 17.21 8.73
CA THR A 161 1.27 17.27 9.94
C THR A 161 0.82 18.68 10.30
N GLY A 162 1.27 19.71 9.59
CA GLY A 162 0.87 21.10 9.80
C GLY A 162 1.06 21.59 11.24
N ASN A 163 2.15 21.18 11.91
CA ASN A 163 2.48 21.48 13.31
C ASN A 163 1.43 21.02 14.34
N ARG A 164 0.63 20.00 14.00
CA ARG A 164 -0.41 19.45 14.88
C ARG A 164 0.22 18.43 15.84
N ASN A 165 0.55 18.84 17.05
CA ASN A 165 1.23 18.02 18.06
C ASN A 165 0.44 16.76 18.43
N VAL A 166 -0.87 16.89 18.69
CA VAL A 166 -1.75 15.76 19.00
C VAL A 166 -1.74 14.71 17.89
N THR A 167 -1.90 15.12 16.63
CA THR A 167 -1.87 14.19 15.50
C THR A 167 -0.52 13.49 15.43
N GLN A 168 0.57 14.21 15.61
CA GLN A 168 1.92 13.64 15.57
C GLN A 168 2.17 12.67 16.74
N MET A 169 1.70 13.01 17.94
CA MET A 169 1.77 12.13 19.11
C MET A 169 1.03 10.82 18.83
N LEU A 170 -0.21 10.89 18.35
CA LEU A 170 -1.01 9.71 18.03
C LEU A 170 -0.37 8.83 16.95
N GLU A 171 0.23 9.43 15.92
CA GLU A 171 0.96 8.67 14.88
C GLU A 171 2.20 7.95 15.47
N PHE A 172 2.91 8.59 16.41
CA PHE A 172 4.05 7.96 17.08
C PHE A 172 3.61 6.85 18.04
N LEU A 173 2.57 7.07 18.82
CA LEU A 173 2.02 6.06 19.72
C LEU A 173 1.44 4.86 18.93
N ASN A 174 0.84 5.11 17.78
CA ASN A 174 0.39 4.06 16.86
C ASN A 174 1.57 3.27 16.30
N ALA A 175 2.65 3.94 15.90
CA ALA A 175 3.87 3.27 15.43
C ALA A 175 4.51 2.38 16.51
N ARG A 176 4.37 2.77 17.79
CA ARG A 176 4.84 2.03 18.98
C ARG A 176 3.89 0.93 19.45
N GLY A 177 2.67 0.88 18.89
CA GLY A 177 1.64 -0.05 19.33
C GLY A 177 1.04 0.30 20.72
N GLU A 178 1.15 1.55 21.16
CA GLU A 178 0.54 2.06 22.41
C GLU A 178 -0.91 2.52 22.17
N VAL A 179 -1.21 3.05 20.98
CA VAL A 179 -2.58 3.36 20.52
C VAL A 179 -2.89 2.69 19.20
N ALA A 180 -4.16 2.49 18.94
CA ALA A 180 -4.66 1.90 17.71
C ALA A 180 -5.82 2.71 17.13
N VAL A 181 -6.08 2.52 15.83
CA VAL A 181 -7.27 3.06 15.18
C VAL A 181 -8.44 2.17 15.54
N ALA A 182 -9.36 2.68 16.36
CA ALA A 182 -10.55 1.96 16.81
C ALA A 182 -11.71 2.03 15.79
N GLY A 183 -11.70 2.98 14.87
CA GLY A 183 -12.71 3.19 13.86
C GLY A 183 -12.62 4.57 13.24
N ARG A 184 -13.69 4.98 12.56
CA ARG A 184 -13.78 6.30 11.93
C ARG A 184 -15.14 6.95 12.11
N VAL A 185 -15.13 8.28 12.16
CA VAL A 185 -16.33 9.11 11.97
C VAL A 185 -16.10 9.93 10.70
N GLY A 186 -16.78 9.56 9.63
CA GLY A 186 -16.49 10.07 8.29
C GLY A 186 -15.06 9.71 7.86
N ARG A 187 -14.22 10.73 7.63
CA ARG A 187 -12.81 10.52 7.28
C ARG A 187 -11.85 10.59 8.48
N GLN A 188 -12.34 10.91 9.67
CA GLN A 188 -11.51 11.10 10.85
C GLN A 188 -11.38 9.79 11.62
N ARG A 189 -10.13 9.46 12.00
CA ARG A 189 -9.84 8.29 12.85
C ARG A 189 -10.32 8.52 14.27
N LEU A 190 -10.87 7.48 14.85
CA LEU A 190 -11.07 7.31 16.27
C LEU A 190 -9.87 6.53 16.83
N TRP A 191 -9.24 7.08 17.84
CA TRP A 191 -8.07 6.51 18.49
C TRP A 191 -8.42 5.97 19.86
N ASP A 192 -7.90 4.80 20.18
CA ASP A 192 -8.04 4.23 21.51
C ASP A 192 -6.71 3.55 21.92
N VAL A 193 -6.58 3.19 23.19
CA VAL A 193 -5.42 2.41 23.66
C VAL A 193 -5.37 1.06 22.95
N ALA A 194 -4.18 0.65 22.55
CA ALA A 194 -3.98 -0.55 21.77
C ALA A 194 -4.50 -1.81 22.47
N GLU A 195 -4.38 -1.90 23.79
CA GLU A 195 -4.87 -2.99 24.63
C GLU A 195 -6.39 -3.21 24.56
N ARG A 196 -7.16 -2.21 24.16
CA ARG A 196 -8.61 -2.29 23.98
C ARG A 196 -9.01 -2.68 22.55
N VAL A 197 -8.14 -2.38 21.58
CA VAL A 197 -8.42 -2.58 20.15
C VAL A 197 -7.78 -3.85 19.59
N TYR A 198 -6.55 -4.14 19.99
CA TYR A 198 -5.82 -5.31 19.52
C TYR A 198 -6.14 -6.54 20.35
N PRO A 199 -6.27 -7.73 19.72
CA PRO A 199 -6.39 -8.98 20.48
C PRO A 199 -5.09 -9.25 21.26
N SER A 200 -5.22 -9.93 22.40
CA SER A 200 -4.07 -10.48 23.10
C SER A 200 -3.46 -11.61 22.28
N VAL A 201 -2.19 -11.49 21.93
CA VAL A 201 -1.46 -12.47 21.12
C VAL A 201 -0.04 -12.64 21.64
N ASP A 202 0.53 -13.83 21.50
CA ASP A 202 1.92 -14.09 21.81
C ASP A 202 2.82 -13.37 20.82
N VAL A 203 3.74 -12.57 21.33
CA VAL A 203 4.68 -11.78 20.52
C VAL A 203 5.77 -12.70 19.97
N VAL A 204 5.91 -12.72 18.66
CA VAL A 204 7.02 -13.42 17.99
C VAL A 204 8.31 -12.61 18.16
N PRO A 205 9.44 -13.23 18.54
CA PRO A 205 10.72 -12.56 18.64
C PRO A 205 11.08 -11.82 17.35
N LEU A 206 11.68 -10.62 17.48
CA LEU A 206 11.90 -9.71 16.35
C LEU A 206 12.65 -10.34 15.17
N ALA A 207 13.71 -11.13 15.44
CA ALA A 207 14.48 -11.77 14.39
C ALA A 207 13.67 -12.82 13.61
N GLU A 208 12.88 -13.63 14.32
CA GLU A 208 11.98 -14.62 13.72
C GLU A 208 10.85 -13.93 12.94
N ALA A 209 10.21 -12.93 13.52
CA ALA A 209 9.16 -12.16 12.86
C ALA A 209 9.65 -11.54 11.54
N ARG A 210 10.86 -10.97 11.54
CA ARG A 210 11.47 -10.40 10.32
C ARG A 210 11.66 -11.46 9.24
N ARG A 211 12.17 -12.65 9.59
CA ARG A 211 12.34 -13.75 8.65
C ARG A 211 11.01 -14.18 8.04
N VAL A 212 9.99 -14.41 8.88
CA VAL A 212 8.64 -14.80 8.41
C VAL A 212 8.05 -13.72 7.49
N LEU A 213 8.15 -12.45 7.86
CA LEU A 213 7.65 -11.34 7.05
C LEU A 213 8.41 -11.22 5.73
N ALA A 214 9.72 -11.45 5.71
CA ALA A 214 10.53 -11.43 4.49
C ALA A 214 10.09 -12.52 3.50
N VAL A 215 9.88 -13.76 3.97
CA VAL A 215 9.37 -14.88 3.15
C VAL A 215 7.99 -14.55 2.56
N ARG A 216 7.05 -14.09 3.39
CA ARG A 216 5.69 -13.71 2.92
C ARG A 216 5.74 -12.59 1.89
N ARG A 217 6.64 -11.64 2.09
CA ARG A 217 6.85 -10.53 1.18
C ARG A 217 7.40 -10.99 -0.16
N LEU A 218 8.41 -11.89 -0.18
CA LEU A 218 8.90 -12.47 -1.42
C LEU A 218 7.79 -13.23 -2.15
N ARG A 219 6.97 -13.99 -1.42
CA ARG A 219 5.80 -14.68 -1.99
C ARG A 219 4.83 -13.68 -2.64
N ALA A 220 4.52 -12.57 -1.97
CA ALA A 220 3.65 -11.53 -2.52
C ALA A 220 4.25 -10.83 -3.75
N LEU A 221 5.57 -10.70 -3.85
CA LEU A 221 6.28 -10.08 -4.98
C LEU A 221 6.60 -11.09 -6.11
N GLY A 222 6.72 -12.40 -5.76
CA GLY A 222 7.10 -13.49 -6.64
C GLY A 222 8.57 -13.48 -7.01
N ILE A 223 9.09 -12.34 -7.42
CA ILE A 223 10.50 -12.08 -7.74
C ILE A 223 10.87 -10.66 -7.34
N ALA A 224 12.01 -10.47 -6.70
CA ALA A 224 12.47 -9.17 -6.21
C ALA A 224 14.00 -9.07 -6.19
N ARG A 225 14.50 -7.85 -6.07
CA ARG A 225 15.90 -7.62 -5.71
C ARG A 225 16.11 -7.97 -4.23
N PRO A 226 17.28 -8.49 -3.82
CA PRO A 226 17.57 -8.73 -2.40
C PRO A 226 17.42 -7.47 -1.54
N GLU A 227 17.75 -6.32 -2.12
CA GLU A 227 17.76 -5.01 -1.47
C GLU A 227 16.45 -4.21 -1.68
N VAL A 228 15.34 -4.88 -2.02
CA VAL A 228 14.07 -4.18 -2.29
C VAL A 228 13.64 -3.38 -1.07
N ILE A 229 13.51 -2.09 -1.32
CA ILE A 229 12.97 -1.14 -0.36
C ILE A 229 11.49 -1.45 -0.17
N GLY A 230 11.13 -1.86 1.02
CA GLY A 230 9.74 -2.02 1.41
C GLY A 230 8.98 -0.72 1.56
N VAL A 231 7.74 -0.87 1.90
CA VAL A 231 6.89 0.22 2.37
C VAL A 231 7.50 0.84 3.63
N ALA A 232 7.17 2.11 3.90
CA ALA A 232 7.60 2.79 5.12
C ALA A 232 7.40 1.91 6.37
N GLY A 233 8.51 1.57 7.06
CA GLY A 233 8.51 0.68 8.22
C GLY A 233 8.81 -0.80 7.93
N GLU A 234 8.97 -1.22 6.69
CA GLU A 234 9.49 -2.55 6.34
C GLU A 234 11.00 -2.48 6.03
N ARG A 235 11.75 -3.44 6.56
CA ARG A 235 13.20 -3.57 6.30
C ARG A 235 13.50 -4.33 5.01
N HIS A 236 14.77 -4.24 4.59
CA HIS A 236 15.31 -5.00 3.46
C HIS A 236 15.05 -6.51 3.58
N ILE A 237 14.96 -7.17 2.44
CA ILE A 237 14.90 -8.63 2.33
C ILE A 237 16.35 -9.16 2.40
N GLU A 238 17.10 -8.88 3.46
CA GLU A 238 18.51 -9.23 3.57
C GLU A 238 18.75 -10.73 3.81
N GLU A 239 17.72 -11.48 4.24
CA GLU A 239 17.82 -12.91 4.57
C GLU A 239 16.58 -13.66 4.07
N VAL A 240 16.27 -13.55 2.77
CA VAL A 240 15.10 -14.25 2.23
C VAL A 240 15.44 -15.68 1.86
N GLU A 241 14.67 -16.62 2.37
CA GLU A 241 14.64 -18.01 1.91
C GLU A 241 14.00 -18.09 0.50
N GLY A 242 14.66 -17.48 -0.49
CA GLY A 242 14.29 -17.54 -1.89
C GLY A 242 15.41 -18.16 -2.70
N GLU A 243 15.12 -18.50 -3.93
CA GLU A 243 16.14 -19.06 -4.83
C GLU A 243 16.78 -17.96 -5.69
N PRO A 244 18.10 -18.01 -5.91
CA PRO A 244 18.79 -17.01 -6.70
C PRO A 244 18.33 -17.08 -8.17
N ALA A 245 18.12 -15.91 -8.78
CA ALA A 245 17.70 -15.80 -10.18
C ALA A 245 18.47 -14.70 -10.92
N GLU A 246 18.60 -14.88 -12.23
CA GLU A 246 19.06 -13.89 -13.19
C GLU A 246 17.91 -13.62 -14.17
N VAL A 247 17.66 -12.37 -14.49
CA VAL A 247 16.62 -11.97 -15.44
C VAL A 247 17.25 -11.35 -16.66
N GLU A 248 16.95 -11.90 -17.83
CA GLU A 248 17.45 -11.43 -19.12
C GLU A 248 17.23 -9.91 -19.30
N GLY A 249 18.27 -9.20 -19.74
CA GLY A 249 18.22 -7.77 -19.98
C GLY A 249 18.25 -6.91 -18.71
N THR A 250 18.53 -7.50 -17.54
CA THR A 250 18.78 -6.75 -16.30
C THR A 250 20.17 -7.09 -15.75
N SER A 251 20.74 -6.17 -14.96
CA SER A 251 22.01 -6.42 -14.26
C SER A 251 21.78 -6.83 -12.82
N GLY A 252 22.75 -7.53 -12.21
CA GLY A 252 22.73 -7.94 -10.81
C GLY A 252 21.79 -9.12 -10.53
N SER A 253 21.73 -9.54 -9.26
CA SER A 253 21.00 -10.73 -8.82
C SER A 253 19.54 -10.43 -8.47
N TRP A 254 18.70 -11.43 -8.66
CA TRP A 254 17.31 -11.48 -8.22
C TRP A 254 17.09 -12.63 -7.26
N VAL A 255 16.04 -12.55 -6.49
CA VAL A 255 15.53 -13.63 -5.64
C VAL A 255 14.12 -13.95 -6.07
N VAL A 256 13.84 -15.24 -6.31
CA VAL A 256 12.51 -15.71 -6.74
C VAL A 256 11.90 -16.63 -5.67
N ASP A 257 10.60 -16.52 -5.48
CA ASP A 257 9.83 -17.48 -4.70
C ASP A 257 9.78 -18.82 -5.48
N PRO A 258 10.35 -19.93 -4.95
CA PRO A 258 10.39 -21.19 -5.65
C PRO A 258 8.98 -21.72 -5.99
N THR A 259 7.95 -21.36 -5.24
CA THR A 259 6.57 -21.78 -5.50
C THR A 259 5.95 -21.07 -6.72
N ALA A 260 6.58 -20.01 -7.21
CA ALA A 260 6.11 -19.22 -8.34
C ALA A 260 6.71 -19.65 -9.70
N LEU A 261 7.71 -20.57 -9.71
CA LEU A 261 8.51 -20.88 -10.90
C LEU A 261 7.77 -21.65 -11.99
N VAL A 262 6.90 -22.58 -11.63
CA VAL A 262 6.27 -23.49 -12.59
C VAL A 262 4.75 -23.43 -12.49
N ARG A 263 4.13 -22.59 -13.34
CA ARG A 263 2.66 -22.53 -13.48
C ARG A 263 2.29 -21.95 -14.84
N GLU A 264 1.17 -22.44 -15.40
CA GLU A 264 0.51 -21.78 -16.50
C GLU A 264 0.12 -20.35 -16.11
N PHE A 265 0.12 -19.44 -17.07
CA PHE A 265 -0.21 -18.03 -16.87
C PHE A 265 -1.38 -17.66 -17.78
N GLU A 266 -2.44 -17.15 -17.20
CA GLU A 266 -3.57 -16.59 -17.90
C GLU A 266 -3.70 -15.12 -17.54
N GLY A 267 -3.30 -14.23 -18.46
CA GLY A 267 -3.33 -12.79 -18.26
C GLY A 267 -4.71 -12.18 -18.39
N ARG A 268 -4.86 -10.94 -17.94
CA ARG A 268 -6.03 -10.10 -18.18
C ARG A 268 -5.64 -8.63 -18.27
N THR A 269 -6.59 -7.78 -18.60
CA THR A 269 -6.44 -6.33 -18.45
C THR A 269 -6.81 -5.93 -17.03
N ALA A 270 -6.09 -4.94 -16.46
CA ALA A 270 -6.39 -4.37 -15.17
C ALA A 270 -5.94 -2.91 -15.08
N LEU A 271 -6.75 -2.08 -14.42
CA LEU A 271 -6.36 -0.72 -14.02
C LEU A 271 -5.82 -0.76 -12.59
N LEU A 272 -4.57 -0.31 -12.42
CA LEU A 272 -3.88 -0.40 -11.13
C LEU A 272 -3.92 0.94 -10.38
N SER A 273 -4.00 0.87 -9.06
CA SER A 273 -3.72 2.05 -8.23
C SER A 273 -2.25 2.49 -8.39
N PRO A 274 -1.94 3.79 -8.34
CA PRO A 274 -0.56 4.28 -8.23
C PRO A 274 0.22 3.71 -7.03
N PHE A 275 -0.50 3.21 -6.02
CA PHE A 275 0.04 2.59 -4.81
C PHE A 275 0.00 1.06 -4.85
N ASP A 276 -0.34 0.47 -6.02
CA ASP A 276 -0.32 -0.97 -6.20
C ASP A 276 1.09 -1.54 -6.04
N ARG A 277 1.20 -2.68 -5.36
CA ARG A 277 2.49 -3.35 -5.11
C ARG A 277 3.25 -3.71 -6.38
N LEU A 278 2.56 -3.97 -7.49
CA LEU A 278 3.20 -4.28 -8.76
C LEU A 278 4.04 -3.12 -9.27
N VAL A 279 3.57 -1.89 -9.06
CA VAL A 279 4.19 -0.65 -9.57
C VAL A 279 4.81 0.23 -8.49
N HIS A 280 4.66 -0.11 -7.20
CA HIS A 280 5.15 0.69 -6.08
C HIS A 280 6.67 0.89 -6.14
N ASP A 281 7.42 -0.17 -6.37
CA ASP A 281 8.85 -0.12 -6.64
C ASP A 281 9.09 0.27 -8.10
N ARG A 282 9.43 1.56 -8.31
CA ARG A 282 9.63 2.14 -9.65
C ARG A 282 10.84 1.57 -10.37
N VAL A 283 11.89 1.18 -9.63
CA VAL A 283 13.08 0.56 -10.20
C VAL A 283 12.72 -0.82 -10.74
N ARG A 284 12.03 -1.63 -9.94
CA ARG A 284 11.54 -2.95 -10.36
C ARG A 284 10.57 -2.85 -11.54
N ALA A 285 9.66 -1.88 -11.52
CA ALA A 285 8.72 -1.62 -12.62
C ALA A 285 9.48 -1.29 -13.92
N GLN A 286 10.52 -0.47 -13.85
CA GLN A 286 11.36 -0.14 -15.00
C GLN A 286 12.16 -1.36 -15.48
N GLU A 287 12.76 -2.13 -14.58
CA GLU A 287 13.61 -3.28 -14.94
C GLU A 287 12.84 -4.44 -15.55
N LEU A 288 11.69 -4.81 -14.97
CA LEU A 288 10.90 -5.96 -15.42
C LEU A 288 9.91 -5.63 -16.53
N PHE A 289 9.31 -4.44 -16.47
CA PHE A 289 8.18 -4.09 -17.35
C PHE A 289 8.52 -3.01 -18.38
N ASP A 290 9.75 -2.46 -18.35
CA ASP A 290 10.14 -1.30 -19.16
C ASP A 290 9.18 -0.11 -18.96
N PHE A 291 8.66 0.06 -17.74
CA PHE A 291 7.57 0.95 -17.42
C PHE A 291 8.03 2.14 -16.58
N GLU A 292 8.05 3.32 -17.21
CA GLU A 292 8.29 4.58 -16.53
C GLU A 292 6.99 5.08 -15.87
N TYR A 293 7.04 5.30 -14.57
CA TYR A 293 5.89 5.83 -13.84
C TYR A 293 6.30 6.76 -12.70
N GLN A 294 5.61 7.91 -12.63
CA GLN A 294 5.68 8.85 -11.51
C GLN A 294 4.29 9.34 -11.16
N LEU A 295 3.96 9.32 -9.87
CA LEU A 295 2.74 9.94 -9.38
C LEU A 295 2.93 11.47 -9.37
N GLU A 296 2.08 12.19 -10.13
CA GLU A 296 2.29 13.62 -10.41
C GLU A 296 1.33 14.53 -9.63
N MET A 297 0.61 14.02 -8.66
CA MET A 297 -0.36 14.80 -7.87
C MET A 297 0.25 16.00 -7.15
N TYR A 298 1.55 15.98 -6.89
CA TYR A 298 2.29 17.10 -6.26
C TYR A 298 2.89 18.08 -7.27
N LYS A 299 2.83 17.77 -8.57
CA LYS A 299 3.29 18.68 -9.62
C LYS A 299 2.19 19.70 -9.97
N PRO A 300 2.54 20.96 -10.30
CA PRO A 300 1.62 21.89 -10.95
C PRO A 300 0.97 21.25 -12.18
N ALA A 301 -0.27 21.63 -12.49
CA ALA A 301 -1.05 21.00 -13.55
C ALA A 301 -0.38 21.04 -14.93
N ASP A 302 0.26 22.17 -15.25
CA ASP A 302 1.01 22.44 -16.50
C ASP A 302 2.29 21.61 -16.65
N LYS A 303 2.80 21.02 -15.54
CA LYS A 303 4.00 20.18 -15.51
C LYS A 303 3.71 18.68 -15.42
N ARG A 304 2.43 18.28 -15.43
CA ARG A 304 2.03 16.87 -15.41
C ARG A 304 2.12 16.29 -16.82
N ARG A 305 2.82 15.17 -16.94
CA ARG A 305 2.94 14.42 -18.21
C ARG A 305 1.76 13.47 -18.40
N TRP A 306 1.32 12.80 -17.33
CA TRP A 306 0.31 11.73 -17.36
C TRP A 306 -0.98 12.07 -16.62
N GLY A 307 -1.04 13.21 -15.93
CA GLY A 307 -2.22 13.63 -15.16
C GLY A 307 -2.04 13.58 -13.64
N TYR A 308 -3.12 13.90 -12.94
CA TYR A 308 -3.09 14.05 -11.47
C TYR A 308 -2.88 12.72 -10.73
N PHE A 309 -3.63 11.69 -11.14
CA PHE A 309 -3.66 10.37 -10.50
C PHE A 309 -3.80 9.28 -11.56
N ALA A 310 -2.84 9.23 -12.48
CA ALA A 310 -2.89 8.31 -13.62
C ALA A 310 -2.82 6.84 -13.16
N LEU A 311 -3.77 6.02 -13.58
CA LEU A 311 -3.83 4.59 -13.30
C LEU A 311 -2.98 3.82 -14.29
N PRO A 312 -1.93 3.07 -13.88
CA PRO A 312 -1.22 2.16 -14.77
C PRO A 312 -2.16 1.10 -15.37
N ILE A 313 -1.96 0.78 -16.64
CA ILE A 313 -2.69 -0.25 -17.38
C ILE A 313 -1.82 -1.51 -17.47
N LEU A 314 -2.25 -2.57 -16.83
CA LEU A 314 -1.74 -3.91 -17.05
C LEU A 314 -2.57 -4.57 -18.17
N HIS A 315 -1.89 -5.21 -19.15
CA HIS A 315 -2.51 -6.09 -20.13
C HIS A 315 -1.65 -7.34 -20.25
N ASP A 316 -2.23 -8.47 -19.91
CA ASP A 316 -1.53 -9.74 -19.75
C ASP A 316 -0.34 -9.61 -18.76
N ASP A 317 0.88 -9.82 -19.23
CA ASP A 317 2.09 -9.70 -18.43
C ASP A 317 2.83 -8.37 -18.63
N ARG A 318 2.19 -7.33 -19.23
CA ARG A 318 2.85 -6.08 -19.59
C ARG A 318 2.12 -4.85 -19.02
N LEU A 319 2.87 -3.88 -18.55
CA LEU A 319 2.37 -2.53 -18.30
C LEU A 319 2.43 -1.76 -19.63
N VAL A 320 1.27 -1.38 -20.15
CA VAL A 320 1.14 -0.93 -21.54
C VAL A 320 0.77 0.54 -21.70
N GLY A 321 0.43 1.20 -20.58
CA GLY A 321 0.02 2.61 -20.61
C GLY A 321 -0.51 3.11 -19.27
N LYS A 322 -1.19 4.24 -19.30
CA LYS A 322 -1.78 4.91 -18.14
C LYS A 322 -3.09 5.57 -18.51
N VAL A 323 -4.05 5.60 -17.59
CA VAL A 323 -5.32 6.32 -17.72
C VAL A 323 -5.33 7.51 -16.79
N ASP A 324 -5.46 8.73 -17.33
CA ASP A 324 -5.79 9.92 -16.54
C ASP A 324 -7.29 10.06 -16.46
N ALA A 325 -7.84 9.84 -15.27
CA ALA A 325 -9.27 9.94 -15.01
C ALA A 325 -9.56 10.52 -13.62
N ILE A 326 -10.78 11.01 -13.46
CA ILE A 326 -11.30 11.53 -12.20
C ILE A 326 -12.76 11.13 -11.99
N ALA A 327 -13.12 10.75 -10.77
CA ALA A 327 -14.51 10.50 -10.39
C ALA A 327 -15.22 11.81 -10.03
N ASP A 328 -15.96 12.37 -10.99
CA ASP A 328 -16.86 13.49 -10.77
C ASP A 328 -18.18 12.99 -10.16
N ARG A 329 -18.19 12.82 -8.84
CA ARG A 329 -19.34 12.28 -8.10
C ARG A 329 -20.55 13.20 -8.14
N LYS A 330 -20.35 14.52 -8.34
CA LYS A 330 -21.46 15.48 -8.44
C LYS A 330 -22.20 15.32 -9.77
N ALA A 331 -21.47 15.03 -10.83
CA ALA A 331 -22.05 14.80 -12.16
C ALA A 331 -22.36 13.32 -12.39
N SER A 332 -22.10 12.41 -11.42
CA SER A 332 -22.22 10.95 -11.57
C SER A 332 -21.42 10.39 -12.75
N ARG A 333 -20.20 10.88 -12.96
CA ARG A 333 -19.38 10.54 -14.13
C ARG A 333 -17.95 10.20 -13.77
N LEU A 334 -17.43 9.15 -14.39
CA LEU A 334 -15.99 8.87 -14.48
C LEU A 334 -15.46 9.60 -15.73
N ARG A 335 -14.77 10.72 -15.53
CA ARG A 335 -14.21 11.50 -16.64
C ARG A 335 -12.83 10.99 -16.99
N VAL A 336 -12.68 10.44 -18.19
CA VAL A 336 -11.39 10.02 -18.75
C VAL A 336 -10.84 11.18 -19.55
N HIS A 337 -9.72 11.75 -19.09
CA HIS A 337 -9.06 12.87 -19.74
C HIS A 337 -8.13 12.42 -20.85
N ALA A 338 -7.41 11.32 -20.62
CA ALA A 338 -6.50 10.74 -21.60
C ALA A 338 -6.20 9.27 -21.29
N ILE A 339 -5.94 8.50 -22.34
CA ILE A 339 -5.29 7.19 -22.29
C ILE A 339 -3.91 7.37 -22.92
N HIS A 340 -2.86 7.25 -22.12
CA HIS A 340 -1.47 7.36 -22.56
C HIS A 340 -0.97 5.96 -22.91
N GLU A 341 -0.74 5.73 -24.20
CA GLU A 341 -0.20 4.46 -24.70
C GLU A 341 1.33 4.47 -24.63
N ASP A 342 1.93 3.60 -23.81
CA ASP A 342 3.39 3.38 -23.82
C ASP A 342 3.79 2.42 -24.94
N VAL A 343 2.84 1.60 -25.37
CA VAL A 343 2.94 0.76 -26.58
C VAL A 343 1.67 0.95 -27.40
N ARG A 344 1.80 0.89 -28.73
CA ARG A 344 0.62 1.03 -29.61
C ARG A 344 -0.42 -0.05 -29.31
N PHE A 345 -1.64 0.34 -28.98
CA PHE A 345 -2.71 -0.60 -28.67
C PHE A 345 -3.22 -1.30 -29.92
N THR A 346 -3.43 -2.60 -29.80
CA THR A 346 -4.24 -3.35 -30.74
C THR A 346 -5.73 -3.09 -30.50
N ARG A 347 -6.60 -3.44 -31.47
CA ARG A 347 -8.05 -3.32 -31.27
C ARG A 347 -8.53 -4.13 -30.05
N ALA A 348 -7.94 -5.29 -29.80
CA ALA A 348 -8.26 -6.13 -28.64
C ALA A 348 -7.87 -5.43 -27.34
N MET A 349 -6.66 -4.86 -27.27
CA MET A 349 -6.21 -4.09 -26.10
C MET A 349 -7.11 -2.90 -25.82
N THR A 350 -7.42 -2.09 -26.85
CA THR A 350 -8.33 -0.96 -26.72
C THR A 350 -9.68 -1.41 -26.14
N LYS A 351 -10.29 -2.46 -26.73
CA LYS A 351 -11.55 -3.01 -26.23
C LYS A 351 -11.46 -3.45 -24.75
N SER A 352 -10.38 -4.12 -24.38
CA SER A 352 -10.20 -4.60 -23.01
C SER A 352 -9.98 -3.47 -22.01
N VAL A 353 -9.25 -2.41 -22.40
CA VAL A 353 -9.05 -1.21 -21.55
C VAL A 353 -10.37 -0.46 -21.33
N HIS A 354 -11.18 -0.30 -22.39
CA HIS A 354 -12.50 0.31 -22.27
C HIS A 354 -13.43 -0.52 -21.38
N ALA A 355 -13.42 -1.84 -21.51
CA ALA A 355 -14.21 -2.72 -20.64
C ALA A 355 -13.81 -2.56 -19.15
N GLU A 356 -12.52 -2.47 -18.84
CA GLU A 356 -12.07 -2.21 -17.45
C GLU A 356 -12.46 -0.80 -16.97
N LEU A 357 -12.53 0.21 -17.83
CA LEU A 357 -13.05 1.53 -17.48
C LEU A 357 -14.56 1.50 -17.18
N GLU A 358 -15.32 0.75 -17.97
CA GLU A 358 -16.75 0.53 -17.73
C GLU A 358 -16.98 -0.23 -16.40
N ASP A 359 -16.19 -1.26 -16.13
CA ASP A 359 -16.23 -2.00 -14.87
C ASP A 359 -15.88 -1.11 -13.68
N LEU A 360 -14.85 -0.26 -13.81
CA LEU A 360 -14.47 0.71 -12.77
C LEU A 360 -15.60 1.71 -12.51
N ALA A 361 -16.19 2.26 -13.57
CA ALA A 361 -17.30 3.20 -13.46
C ALA A 361 -18.53 2.54 -12.82
N SER A 362 -18.89 1.33 -13.26
CA SER A 362 -19.98 0.53 -12.68
C SER A 362 -19.77 0.27 -11.20
N TRP A 363 -18.56 -0.10 -10.79
CA TRP A 363 -18.21 -0.28 -9.37
C TRP A 363 -18.36 1.00 -8.56
N LEU A 364 -18.01 2.15 -9.15
CA LEU A 364 -18.15 3.47 -8.53
C LEU A 364 -19.61 4.01 -8.54
N GLY A 365 -20.52 3.38 -9.28
CA GLY A 365 -21.86 3.88 -9.54
C GLY A 365 -21.86 5.13 -10.43
N LEU A 366 -20.99 5.19 -11.42
CA LEU A 366 -20.77 6.32 -12.32
C LEU A 366 -20.90 5.88 -13.78
N ASP A 367 -21.19 6.83 -14.67
CA ASP A 367 -21.11 6.62 -16.12
C ASP A 367 -19.72 7.02 -16.65
N VAL A 368 -19.21 6.28 -17.63
CA VAL A 368 -17.94 6.66 -18.32
C VAL A 368 -18.19 7.80 -19.29
N VAL A 369 -17.37 8.83 -19.19
CA VAL A 369 -17.35 9.92 -20.17
C VAL A 369 -15.91 10.16 -20.59
N GLU A 370 -15.61 9.89 -21.84
CA GLU A 370 -14.33 10.21 -22.45
C GLU A 370 -14.34 11.62 -23.02
N ARG A 371 -13.21 12.27 -22.97
CA ARG A 371 -13.04 13.57 -23.64
C ARG A 371 -13.12 13.29 -25.15
N ALA A 372 -14.03 13.97 -25.85
CA ALA A 372 -14.05 13.92 -27.32
C ALA A 372 -12.65 14.27 -27.84
N SER A 373 -12.08 13.36 -28.62
CA SER A 373 -10.82 13.60 -29.31
C SER A 373 -11.04 14.81 -30.24
N GLY A 374 -10.53 15.97 -29.87
CA GLY A 374 -10.55 17.17 -30.68
C GLY A 374 -9.45 17.14 -31.74
#